data_e83f40b425a01174377fce1f4c62678f
#
_entry.id   e83f40b425a01174377fce1f4c62678f
#
_cell.length_a   1.000
_cell.length_b   1.000
_cell.length_c   1.000
_cell.angle_alpha   90.00
_cell.angle_beta   90.00
_cell.angle_gamma   90.00
#
_symmetry.space_group_name_H-M   'P 1'
#
loop_
_entity.id
_entity.type
_entity.pdbx_description
1 polymer ?
#
loop_
_entity_poly.entity_id
_entity_poly.type
_entity_poly.pdbx_seq_one_letter_code
_entity_poly.pdbx_strand_id
1 'polypeptide(L)'
;MIKRLVITTSVAVGLLFGSASMAAADLAAGKAAYERLNCASCHGADAVKSISPTYPILAGQHADYLKHALTAYKRGAQGAPATANVRKNAIMGAFASQLSKQDIANVSAWLSVQPGPLWVKK
;
A
#
# COMPACT_ATOMS: atom_id res chain seq x y z
N MET A 1 54.86 37.83 -30.67
CA MET A 1 54.47 36.43 -30.52
C MET A 1 53.52 36.34 -29.30
N ILE A 2 52.22 36.33 -29.50
CA ILE A 2 51.23 36.28 -28.43
C ILE A 2 50.77 34.84 -28.34
N LYS A 3 51.15 34.12 -27.26
CA LYS A 3 50.63 32.76 -26.96
C LYS A 3 49.23 32.87 -26.43
N ARG A 4 48.23 32.38 -27.19
CA ARG A 4 46.85 32.23 -26.74
C ARG A 4 46.77 31.02 -25.83
N LEU A 5 46.44 31.27 -24.55
CA LEU A 5 46.13 30.26 -23.56
C LEU A 5 44.67 29.81 -23.77
N VAL A 6 44.46 28.58 -24.19
CA VAL A 6 43.11 27.97 -24.31
C VAL A 6 42.79 27.31 -22.97
N ILE A 7 41.85 27.91 -22.24
CA ILE A 7 41.32 27.34 -21.00
C ILE A 7 40.14 26.45 -21.37
N THR A 8 40.29 25.15 -21.30
CA THR A 8 39.22 24.16 -21.45
C THR A 8 38.54 23.99 -20.12
N THR A 9 37.35 24.57 -19.98
CA THR A 9 36.46 24.35 -18.84
C THR A 9 35.72 23.01 -19.01
N SER A 10 36.14 21.99 -18.26
CA SER A 10 35.43 20.73 -18.16
C SER A 10 34.20 20.90 -17.26
N VAL A 11 33.01 20.89 -17.84
CA VAL A 11 31.75 20.84 -17.09
C VAL A 11 31.50 19.38 -16.67
N ALA A 12 31.70 19.09 -15.40
CA ALA A 12 31.28 17.81 -14.81
C ALA A 12 29.79 17.82 -14.58
N VAL A 13 29.03 17.14 -15.44
CA VAL A 13 27.59 16.87 -15.23
C VAL A 13 27.44 15.77 -14.18
N GLY A 14 27.20 16.18 -12.94
CA GLY A 14 26.87 15.26 -11.85
C GLY A 14 25.47 14.66 -12.06
N LEU A 15 25.40 13.39 -12.44
CA LEU A 15 24.17 12.61 -12.44
C LEU A 15 23.73 12.36 -10.99
N LEU A 16 22.78 13.16 -10.50
CA LEU A 16 22.07 12.90 -9.24
C LEU A 16 21.14 11.71 -9.46
N PHE A 17 21.60 10.51 -9.18
CA PHE A 17 20.74 9.34 -9.00
C PHE A 17 19.93 9.53 -7.72
N GLY A 18 18.74 10.10 -7.84
CA GLY A 18 17.77 10.12 -6.77
C GLY A 18 17.33 8.70 -6.45
N SER A 19 17.90 8.10 -5.41
CA SER A 19 17.39 6.85 -4.84
C SER A 19 15.98 7.09 -4.36
N ALA A 20 14.97 6.55 -5.06
CA ALA A 20 13.61 6.50 -4.58
C ALA A 20 13.58 5.60 -3.34
N SER A 21 13.74 6.22 -2.16
CA SER A 21 13.57 5.53 -0.89
C SER A 21 12.13 5.08 -0.79
N MET A 22 11.90 3.75 -0.80
CA MET A 22 10.58 3.20 -0.46
C MET A 22 10.33 3.56 1.00
N ALA A 23 9.42 4.49 1.24
CA ALA A 23 9.06 4.88 2.60
C ALA A 23 8.58 3.65 3.37
N ALA A 24 9.06 3.47 4.59
CA ALA A 24 8.57 2.44 5.49
C ALA A 24 7.05 2.64 5.73
N ALA A 25 6.33 1.55 6.02
CA ALA A 25 4.91 1.65 6.29
C ALA A 25 4.66 2.43 7.59
N ASP A 26 3.73 3.38 7.52
CA ASP A 26 3.32 4.24 8.64
C ASP A 26 2.00 3.72 9.22
N LEU A 27 2.01 3.32 10.50
CA LEU A 27 0.84 2.78 11.19
C LEU A 27 -0.25 3.84 11.41
N ALA A 28 0.13 5.09 11.70
CA ALA A 28 -0.83 6.18 11.89
C ALA A 28 -1.54 6.52 10.57
N ALA A 29 -0.78 6.60 9.47
CA ALA A 29 -1.33 6.77 8.13
C ALA A 29 -2.20 5.56 7.71
N GLY A 30 -1.85 4.36 8.16
CA GLY A 30 -2.65 3.14 7.93
C GLY A 30 -4.02 3.22 8.61
N LYS A 31 -4.06 3.63 9.88
CA LYS A 31 -5.30 3.90 10.61
C LYS A 31 -6.13 4.97 9.91
N ALA A 32 -5.52 6.08 9.55
CA ALA A 32 -6.19 7.18 8.85
C ALA A 32 -6.78 6.73 7.50
N ALA A 33 -6.11 5.87 6.74
CA ALA A 33 -6.64 5.32 5.50
C ALA A 33 -7.85 4.40 5.75
N TYR A 34 -7.82 3.58 6.82
CA TYR A 34 -8.93 2.72 7.23
C TYR A 34 -10.18 3.53 7.58
N GLU A 35 -10.00 4.63 8.31
CA GLU A 35 -11.07 5.55 8.70
C GLU A 35 -11.59 6.38 7.51
N ARG A 36 -10.71 6.97 6.73
CA ARG A 36 -11.04 7.81 5.56
C ARG A 36 -11.88 7.08 4.53
N LEU A 37 -11.60 5.81 4.30
CA LEU A 37 -12.36 4.96 3.37
C LEU A 37 -13.51 4.22 4.04
N ASN A 38 -13.80 4.51 5.30
CA ASN A 38 -14.89 3.89 6.06
C ASN A 38 -14.89 2.35 6.00
N CYS A 39 -13.70 1.73 6.06
CA CYS A 39 -13.56 0.27 6.04
C CYS A 39 -14.28 -0.37 7.25
N ALA A 40 -14.37 0.37 8.35
CA ALA A 40 -15.07 0.00 9.56
C ALA A 40 -16.54 -0.33 9.36
N SER A 41 -17.20 0.28 8.37
CA SER A 41 -18.61 0.03 8.08
C SER A 41 -18.94 -1.44 7.75
N CYS A 42 -17.96 -2.18 7.26
CA CYS A 42 -18.12 -3.61 6.93
C CYS A 42 -17.24 -4.50 7.84
N HIS A 43 -16.02 -4.09 8.12
CA HIS A 43 -15.03 -4.89 8.85
C HIS A 43 -15.00 -4.63 10.36
N GLY A 44 -15.79 -3.65 10.85
CA GLY A 44 -15.81 -3.22 12.24
C GLY A 44 -14.70 -2.20 12.56
N ALA A 45 -14.95 -1.39 13.60
CA ALA A 45 -14.00 -0.34 14.02
C ALA A 45 -12.67 -0.92 14.52
N ASP A 46 -12.72 -2.10 15.12
CA ASP A 46 -11.58 -2.87 15.62
C ASP A 46 -11.02 -3.87 14.59
N ALA A 47 -11.61 -3.92 13.38
CA ALA A 47 -11.30 -4.89 12.34
C ALA A 47 -11.47 -6.37 12.76
N VAL A 48 -12.18 -6.63 13.87
CA VAL A 48 -12.54 -7.96 14.42
C VAL A 48 -14.02 -8.22 14.29
N LYS A 49 -14.85 -7.25 14.70
CA LYS A 49 -16.32 -7.38 14.73
C LYS A 49 -16.92 -6.87 13.43
N SER A 50 -16.85 -7.68 12.38
CA SER A 50 -17.52 -7.36 11.12
C SER A 50 -19.05 -7.37 11.27
N ILE A 51 -19.73 -6.62 10.42
CA ILE A 51 -21.23 -6.53 10.44
C ILE A 51 -21.92 -7.79 9.93
N SER A 52 -21.19 -8.69 9.29
CA SER A 52 -21.70 -9.95 8.74
C SER A 52 -20.60 -11.00 8.70
N PRO A 53 -20.91 -12.29 8.86
CA PRO A 53 -19.95 -13.38 8.73
C PRO A 53 -19.28 -13.48 7.35
N THR A 54 -19.88 -12.85 6.33
CA THR A 54 -19.30 -12.80 4.97
C THR A 54 -18.15 -11.81 4.82
N TYR A 55 -18.01 -10.87 5.75
CA TYR A 55 -16.89 -9.94 5.77
C TYR A 55 -15.79 -10.48 6.67
N PRO A 56 -14.57 -10.63 6.15
CA PRO A 56 -13.47 -11.25 6.92
C PRO A 56 -13.00 -10.36 8.07
N ILE A 57 -12.55 -11.01 9.13
CA ILE A 57 -11.72 -10.40 10.19
C ILE A 57 -10.38 -10.02 9.57
N LEU A 58 -9.90 -8.81 9.85
CA LEU A 58 -8.67 -8.28 9.30
C LEU A 58 -7.57 -8.08 10.35
N ALA A 59 -7.98 -7.87 11.61
CA ALA A 59 -7.06 -7.62 12.73
C ALA A 59 -6.11 -8.81 12.94
N GLY A 60 -4.82 -8.53 12.98
CA GLY A 60 -3.76 -9.51 13.18
C GLY A 60 -3.39 -10.33 11.96
N GLN A 61 -4.06 -10.14 10.81
CA GLN A 61 -3.69 -10.81 9.57
C GLN A 61 -2.31 -10.34 9.09
N HIS A 62 -1.56 -11.21 8.44
CA HIS A 62 -0.22 -10.88 7.93
C HIS A 62 -0.26 -9.69 6.94
N ALA A 63 0.62 -8.69 7.17
CA ALA A 63 0.67 -7.48 6.35
C ALA A 63 0.86 -7.78 4.85
N ASP A 64 1.73 -8.72 4.51
CA ASP A 64 1.98 -9.10 3.12
C ASP A 64 0.75 -9.74 2.48
N TYR A 65 0.02 -10.58 3.21
CA TYR A 65 -1.24 -11.15 2.71
C TYR A 65 -2.26 -10.05 2.41
N LEU A 66 -2.47 -9.11 3.34
CA LEU A 66 -3.40 -7.99 3.16
C LEU A 66 -3.01 -7.11 1.97
N LYS A 67 -1.73 -6.80 1.84
CA LYS A 67 -1.16 -6.03 0.73
C LYS A 67 -1.40 -6.72 -0.62
N HIS A 68 -1.14 -8.02 -0.70
CA HIS A 68 -1.42 -8.81 -1.90
C HIS A 68 -2.92 -8.87 -2.20
N ALA A 69 -3.78 -9.06 -1.21
CA ALA A 69 -5.23 -9.11 -1.38
C ALA A 69 -5.78 -7.78 -1.91
N LEU A 70 -5.42 -6.65 -1.29
CA LEU A 70 -5.86 -5.32 -1.74
C LEU A 70 -5.36 -5.00 -3.15
N THR A 71 -4.10 -5.33 -3.46
CA THR A 71 -3.55 -5.17 -4.81
C THR A 71 -4.30 -6.01 -5.84
N ALA A 72 -4.65 -7.25 -5.49
CA ALA A 72 -5.40 -8.15 -6.37
C ALA A 72 -6.84 -7.65 -6.64
N TYR A 73 -7.52 -7.10 -5.63
CA TYR A 73 -8.83 -6.44 -5.81
C TYR A 73 -8.72 -5.21 -6.70
N LYS A 74 -7.72 -4.37 -6.49
CA LYS A 74 -7.48 -3.18 -7.31
C LYS A 74 -7.24 -3.55 -8.77
N ARG A 75 -6.41 -4.55 -9.05
CA ARG A 75 -6.17 -5.07 -10.40
C ARG A 75 -7.44 -5.63 -11.03
N GLY A 76 -8.23 -6.38 -10.27
CA GLY A 76 -9.50 -6.94 -10.72
C GLY A 76 -10.51 -5.88 -11.12
N ALA A 77 -10.61 -4.79 -10.35
CA ALA A 77 -11.47 -3.64 -10.67
C ALA A 77 -10.99 -2.85 -11.90
N GLN A 78 -9.68 -2.83 -12.15
CA GLN A 78 -9.06 -2.17 -13.30
C GLN A 78 -9.09 -3.02 -14.60
N GLY A 79 -9.73 -4.19 -14.57
CA GLY A 79 -9.85 -5.03 -15.76
C GLY A 79 -8.59 -5.81 -16.13
N ALA A 80 -7.65 -5.99 -15.20
CA ALA A 80 -6.47 -6.80 -15.45
C ALA A 80 -6.85 -8.25 -15.81
N PRO A 81 -6.08 -8.95 -16.67
CA PRO A 81 -6.39 -10.32 -17.08
C PRO A 81 -6.28 -11.29 -15.89
N ALA A 82 -7.01 -12.40 -15.93
CA ALA A 82 -7.04 -13.39 -14.86
C ALA A 82 -5.65 -13.95 -14.50
N THR A 83 -4.72 -13.96 -15.44
CA THR A 83 -3.31 -14.35 -15.24
C THR A 83 -2.51 -13.38 -14.35
N ALA A 84 -3.04 -12.17 -14.11
CA ALA A 84 -2.37 -11.12 -13.32
C ALA A 84 -2.59 -11.23 -11.80
N ASN A 85 -3.01 -12.39 -11.29
CA ASN A 85 -3.36 -12.58 -9.88
C ASN A 85 -4.39 -11.54 -9.41
N VAL A 86 -5.62 -11.67 -9.88
CA VAL A 86 -6.72 -10.75 -9.58
C VAL A 86 -7.73 -11.38 -8.64
N ARG A 87 -8.40 -10.52 -7.83
CA ARG A 87 -9.62 -10.85 -7.10
C ARG A 87 -10.76 -10.02 -7.66
N LYS A 88 -11.88 -10.68 -8.00
CA LYS A 88 -13.08 -10.01 -8.52
C LYS A 88 -14.13 -9.94 -7.40
N ASN A 89 -14.35 -8.74 -6.89
CA ASN A 89 -15.43 -8.42 -5.96
C ASN A 89 -15.75 -6.94 -6.17
N ALA A 90 -17.00 -6.62 -6.47
CA ALA A 90 -17.41 -5.27 -6.83
C ALA A 90 -17.20 -4.28 -5.67
N ILE A 91 -17.51 -4.69 -4.44
CA ILE A 91 -17.39 -3.83 -3.25
C ILE A 91 -15.91 -3.58 -2.95
N MET A 92 -15.13 -4.65 -2.71
CA MET A 92 -13.72 -4.50 -2.38
C MET A 92 -12.89 -3.91 -3.52
N GLY A 93 -13.28 -4.17 -4.78
CA GLY A 93 -12.65 -3.55 -5.94
C GLY A 93 -12.82 -2.03 -5.96
N ALA A 94 -14.03 -1.54 -5.64
CA ALA A 94 -14.29 -0.10 -5.56
C ALA A 94 -13.47 0.58 -4.45
N PHE A 95 -13.40 -0.02 -3.27
CA PHE A 95 -12.57 0.49 -2.17
C PHE A 95 -11.07 0.43 -2.48
N ALA A 96 -10.58 -0.72 -2.94
CA ALA A 96 -9.17 -0.91 -3.26
C ALA A 96 -8.67 0.02 -4.39
N SER A 97 -9.54 0.40 -5.32
CA SER A 97 -9.21 1.34 -6.40
C SER A 97 -8.85 2.73 -5.89
N GLN A 98 -9.39 3.15 -4.75
CA GLN A 98 -9.15 4.45 -4.13
C GLN A 98 -7.84 4.50 -3.32
N LEU A 99 -7.24 3.35 -3.02
CA LEU A 99 -5.99 3.26 -2.26
C LEU A 99 -4.79 3.50 -3.19
N SER A 100 -3.87 4.36 -2.79
CA SER A 100 -2.53 4.41 -3.38
C SER A 100 -1.71 3.16 -2.99
N LYS A 101 -0.55 2.96 -3.62
CA LYS A 101 0.38 1.89 -3.21
C LYS A 101 0.83 2.07 -1.76
N GLN A 102 1.04 3.31 -1.34
CA GLN A 102 1.46 3.62 0.03
C GLN A 102 0.30 3.41 1.02
N ASP A 103 -0.94 3.78 0.68
CA ASP A 103 -2.10 3.48 1.52
C ASP A 103 -2.25 1.97 1.73
N ILE A 104 -2.09 1.17 0.67
CA ILE A 104 -2.14 -0.31 0.77
C ILE A 104 -1.06 -0.82 1.72
N ALA A 105 0.17 -0.32 1.63
CA ALA A 105 1.25 -0.71 2.54
C ALA A 105 0.93 -0.31 3.98
N ASN A 106 0.49 0.93 4.20
CA ASN A 106 0.23 1.49 5.52
C ASN A 106 -0.95 0.80 6.21
N VAL A 107 -2.10 0.64 5.53
CA VAL A 107 -3.29 -0.01 6.12
C VAL A 107 -3.03 -1.49 6.40
N SER A 108 -2.29 -2.18 5.54
CA SER A 108 -1.91 -3.57 5.76
C SER A 108 -1.01 -3.73 6.98
N ALA A 109 -0.03 -2.84 7.14
CA ALA A 109 0.86 -2.84 8.30
C ALA A 109 0.08 -2.52 9.59
N TRP A 110 -0.81 -1.51 9.57
CA TRP A 110 -1.63 -1.16 10.73
C TRP A 110 -2.54 -2.32 11.15
N LEU A 111 -3.25 -2.95 10.22
CA LEU A 111 -4.13 -4.08 10.50
C LEU A 111 -3.37 -5.28 11.08
N SER A 112 -2.13 -5.52 10.64
CA SER A 112 -1.33 -6.67 11.08
C SER A 112 -0.90 -6.60 12.54
N VAL A 113 -0.88 -5.40 13.12
CA VAL A 113 -0.52 -5.20 14.54
C VAL A 113 -1.75 -5.00 15.43
N GLN A 114 -2.97 -4.99 14.85
CA GLN A 114 -4.19 -4.92 15.66
C GLN A 114 -4.40 -6.24 16.41
N PRO A 115 -4.78 -6.17 17.71
CA PRO A 115 -5.10 -7.37 18.47
C PRO A 115 -6.35 -8.03 17.90
N GLY A 116 -6.30 -9.35 17.70
CA GLY A 116 -7.40 -10.11 17.15
C GLY A 116 -7.07 -11.59 17.05
N PRO A 117 -8.03 -12.44 16.66
CA PRO A 117 -7.85 -13.89 16.63
C PRO A 117 -6.81 -14.36 15.60
N LEU A 118 -6.46 -13.51 14.64
CA LEU A 118 -5.44 -13.81 13.62
C LEU A 118 -4.04 -13.35 14.04
N TRP A 119 -3.93 -12.64 15.18
CA TRP A 119 -2.66 -12.09 15.62
C TRP A 119 -1.77 -13.19 16.19
N VAL A 120 -0.57 -13.31 15.66
CA VAL A 120 0.46 -14.24 16.12
C VAL A 120 1.56 -13.43 16.80
N LYS A 121 1.80 -13.70 18.07
CA LYS A 121 2.93 -13.11 18.80
C LYS A 121 4.22 -13.63 18.14
N LYS A 122 5.02 -12.70 17.64
CA LYS A 122 6.36 -12.99 17.09
C LYS A 122 7.40 -13.02 18.21
#